data_26d9cf8758d2f809edde68107a626b75
#
_entry.id   26d9cf8758d2f809edde68107a626b75
#
_cell.length_a   1.000
_cell.length_b   1.000
_cell.length_c   1.000
_cell.angle_alpha   90.00
_cell.angle_beta   90.00
_cell.angle_gamma   90.00
#
_symmetry.space_group_name_H-M   'P 1'
#
loop_
_entity.id
_entity.type
_entity.pdbx_description
1 polymer ?
#
loop_
_entity_poly.entity_id
_entity_poly.type
_entity_poly.pdbx_seq_one_letter_code
_entity_poly.pdbx_strand_id
1 'polypeptide(L)'
;MNTFFNLIQPIANLPIFLLLNLGICLIAVHWYWMKSTDNFNDKLHRNMQRLGLFISILIIGILFVKQWNIGDLLAFYSVFSLVILIVALINNKTEIIKESRGWFINIFLVFFLRGYVYEPWQIPSESMRPNLEIGDFVLVNRNAYGLEIPFTGREKLFSKGPEVGEIVVFFPPHKPTVPFVKRVIAKGGDTCLLYTSDAADDLLC
;
A
#
# COMPACT_ATOMS: atom_id res chain seq x y z
N MET A 1 13.32 -18.68 7.95
CA MET A 1 12.86 -18.18 9.26
C MET A 1 13.25 -16.72 9.53
N ASN A 2 14.23 -16.15 8.80
CA ASN A 2 14.65 -14.74 8.96
C ASN A 2 13.87 -13.72 8.13
N THR A 3 13.10 -14.15 7.13
CA THR A 3 12.28 -13.28 6.28
C THR A 3 11.05 -12.71 7.01
N PHE A 4 10.45 -13.48 7.90
CA PHE A 4 9.30 -13.04 8.70
C PHE A 4 9.71 -12.02 9.78
N PHE A 5 10.91 -12.13 10.34
CA PHE A 5 11.43 -11.19 11.35
C PHE A 5 11.90 -9.87 10.75
N ASN A 6 12.39 -9.85 9.50
CA ASN A 6 12.76 -8.62 8.80
C ASN A 6 11.54 -7.83 8.31
N LEU A 7 10.38 -8.48 8.17
CA LEU A 7 9.08 -7.81 7.93
C LEU A 7 8.59 -7.06 9.19
N ILE A 8 9.07 -7.42 10.36
CA ILE A 8 8.59 -6.94 11.66
C ILE A 8 9.46 -5.83 12.27
N GLN A 9 10.66 -5.59 11.77
CA GLN A 9 11.61 -4.62 12.35
C GLN A 9 11.24 -3.11 12.27
N PRO A 10 10.31 -2.61 11.44
CA PRO A 10 9.83 -1.24 11.59
C PRO A 10 8.74 -1.10 12.68
N ILE A 11 8.45 -2.13 13.44
CA ILE A 11 7.26 -2.31 14.27
C ILE A 11 7.48 -1.88 15.74
N ALA A 12 8.54 -1.18 16.07
CA ALA A 12 8.73 -0.67 17.44
C ALA A 12 7.62 0.32 17.91
N ASN A 13 6.76 0.81 17.00
CA ASN A 13 5.54 1.56 17.33
C ASN A 13 4.25 0.81 16.91
N LEU A 14 4.33 -0.50 16.74
CA LEU A 14 3.26 -1.41 16.35
C LEU A 14 2.02 -1.34 17.26
N PRO A 15 2.15 -1.24 18.61
CA PRO A 15 0.98 -1.37 19.45
C PRO A 15 -0.05 -0.27 19.18
N ILE A 16 0.37 0.97 18.99
CA ILE A 16 -0.56 2.08 18.75
C ILE A 16 -1.27 1.93 17.41
N PHE A 17 -0.54 1.59 16.36
CA PHE A 17 -1.13 1.40 15.03
C PHE A 17 -2.11 0.22 15.00
N LEU A 18 -1.75 -0.91 15.61
CA LEU A 18 -2.64 -2.07 15.74
C LEU A 18 -3.86 -1.75 16.60
N LEU A 19 -3.71 -1.03 17.72
CA LEU A 19 -4.81 -0.62 18.56
C LEU A 19 -5.78 0.30 17.83
N LEU A 20 -5.28 1.25 17.03
CA LEU A 20 -6.13 2.13 16.22
C LEU A 20 -6.92 1.35 15.16
N ASN A 21 -6.28 0.41 14.46
CA ASN A 21 -6.96 -0.43 13.47
C ASN A 21 -7.98 -1.36 14.13
N LEU A 22 -7.64 -1.96 15.27
CA LEU A 22 -8.58 -2.75 16.06
C LEU A 22 -9.78 -1.90 16.52
N GLY A 23 -9.54 -0.65 16.90
CA GLY A 23 -10.60 0.31 17.24
C GLY A 23 -11.58 0.54 16.10
N ILE A 24 -11.10 0.74 14.87
CA ILE A 24 -11.97 0.88 13.68
C ILE A 24 -12.78 -0.40 13.44
N CYS A 25 -12.15 -1.57 13.51
CA CYS A 25 -12.85 -2.85 13.35
C CYS A 25 -13.94 -3.03 14.41
N LEU A 26 -13.66 -2.70 15.67
CA LEU A 26 -14.64 -2.77 16.75
C LEU A 26 -15.80 -1.79 16.54
N ILE A 27 -15.53 -0.58 16.07
CA ILE A 27 -16.58 0.40 15.73
C ILE A 27 -17.48 -0.15 14.63
N ALA A 28 -16.91 -0.74 13.57
CA ALA A 28 -17.68 -1.32 12.48
C ALA A 28 -18.53 -2.53 12.92
N VAL A 29 -17.98 -3.41 13.76
CA VAL A 29 -18.70 -4.55 14.34
C VAL A 29 -19.83 -4.06 15.27
N HIS A 30 -19.56 -3.08 16.12
CA HIS A 30 -20.57 -2.49 17.00
C HIS A 30 -21.69 -1.81 16.20
N TRP A 31 -21.35 -1.08 15.13
CA TRP A 31 -22.33 -0.52 14.19
C TRP A 31 -23.21 -1.61 13.58
N TYR A 32 -22.61 -2.69 13.09
CA TYR A 32 -23.35 -3.85 12.57
C TYR A 32 -24.32 -4.43 13.60
N TRP A 33 -23.82 -4.66 14.83
CA TRP A 33 -24.62 -5.23 15.91
C TRP A 33 -25.80 -4.34 16.29
N MET A 34 -25.59 -3.04 16.50
CA MET A 34 -26.66 -2.07 16.80
C MET A 34 -27.75 -2.07 15.71
N LYS A 35 -27.33 -2.07 14.44
CA LYS A 35 -28.27 -2.04 13.33
C LYS A 35 -28.98 -3.38 13.11
N SER A 36 -28.34 -4.48 13.48
CA SER A 36 -28.93 -5.82 13.39
C SER A 36 -29.97 -6.08 14.47
N THR A 37 -29.86 -5.45 15.65
CA THR A 37 -30.74 -5.65 16.81
C THR A 37 -31.88 -4.63 16.92
N ASP A 38 -32.06 -3.76 15.90
CA ASP A 38 -33.05 -2.65 15.87
C ASP A 38 -32.95 -1.70 17.08
N ASN A 39 -31.86 -1.76 17.85
CA ASN A 39 -31.60 -0.90 19.00
C ASN A 39 -30.77 0.32 18.59
N PHE A 40 -31.28 1.06 17.59
CA PHE A 40 -30.52 2.15 16.97
C PHE A 40 -30.67 3.44 17.79
N ASN A 41 -29.54 3.89 18.36
CA ASN A 41 -29.45 5.17 19.06
C ASN A 41 -28.69 6.18 18.18
N ASP A 42 -29.42 7.12 17.58
CA ASP A 42 -28.88 8.14 16.66
C ASP A 42 -27.73 8.97 17.26
N LYS A 43 -27.82 9.32 18.54
CA LYS A 43 -26.79 10.11 19.21
C LYS A 43 -25.50 9.31 19.38
N LEU A 44 -25.63 8.06 19.79
CA LEU A 44 -24.47 7.15 19.93
C LEU A 44 -23.85 6.89 18.56
N HIS A 45 -24.66 6.62 17.54
CA HIS A 45 -24.19 6.40 16.18
C HIS A 45 -23.37 7.58 15.64
N ARG A 46 -23.86 8.82 15.74
CA ARG A 46 -23.10 10.02 15.33
C ARG A 46 -21.77 10.16 16.07
N ASN A 47 -21.74 9.86 17.37
CA ASN A 47 -20.50 9.92 18.14
C ASN A 47 -19.50 8.85 17.69
N MET A 48 -19.95 7.64 17.42
CA MET A 48 -19.11 6.55 16.92
C MET A 48 -18.57 6.85 15.52
N GLN A 49 -19.36 7.45 14.63
CA GLN A 49 -18.88 7.89 13.32
C GLN A 49 -17.78 8.96 13.44
N ARG A 50 -17.95 9.97 14.32
CA ARG A 50 -16.94 11.00 14.56
C ARG A 50 -15.65 10.40 15.12
N LEU A 51 -15.77 9.47 16.07
CA LEU A 51 -14.63 8.75 16.61
C LEU A 51 -13.91 7.93 15.54
N GLY A 52 -14.64 7.21 14.69
CA GLY A 52 -14.10 6.46 13.57
C GLY A 52 -13.36 7.35 12.58
N LEU A 53 -13.92 8.51 12.21
CA LEU A 53 -13.25 9.49 11.36
C LEU A 53 -11.96 10.02 11.99
N PHE A 54 -11.98 10.37 13.28
CA PHE A 54 -10.80 10.83 13.99
C PHE A 54 -9.68 9.78 13.99
N ILE A 55 -10.02 8.52 14.31
CA ILE A 55 -9.06 7.40 14.29
C ILE A 55 -8.52 7.18 12.87
N SER A 56 -9.37 7.28 11.84
CA SER A 56 -8.94 7.13 10.44
C SER A 56 -7.93 8.20 10.03
N ILE A 57 -8.14 9.46 10.44
CA ILE A 57 -7.20 10.57 10.19
C ILE A 57 -5.87 10.30 10.90
N LEU A 58 -5.88 9.82 12.14
CA LEU A 58 -4.66 9.45 12.87
C LEU A 58 -3.89 8.32 12.17
N ILE A 59 -4.58 7.29 11.69
CA ILE A 59 -3.96 6.19 10.94
C ILE A 59 -3.31 6.71 9.66
N ILE A 60 -4.01 7.54 8.89
CA ILE A 60 -3.47 8.15 7.66
C ILE A 60 -2.23 8.99 7.98
N GLY A 61 -2.26 9.79 9.05
CA GLY A 61 -1.11 10.57 9.51
C GLY A 61 0.10 9.70 9.86
N ILE A 62 -0.11 8.59 10.59
CA ILE A 62 0.95 7.64 10.95
C ILE A 62 1.54 6.98 9.69
N LEU A 63 0.69 6.57 8.74
CA LEU A 63 1.13 5.97 7.48
C LEU A 63 1.98 6.92 6.66
N PHE A 64 1.58 8.20 6.60
CA PHE A 64 2.32 9.23 5.88
C PHE A 64 3.70 9.48 6.49
N VAL A 65 3.77 9.61 7.83
CA VAL A 65 5.05 9.84 8.55
C VAL A 65 5.98 8.62 8.48
N LYS A 66 5.42 7.42 8.56
CA LYS A 66 6.20 6.16 8.61
C LYS A 66 6.48 5.56 7.24
N GLN A 67 5.93 6.11 6.17
CA GLN A 67 6.05 5.59 4.79
C GLN A 67 5.72 4.09 4.67
N TRP A 68 4.73 3.63 5.44
CA TRP A 68 4.31 2.23 5.40
C TRP A 68 3.52 1.90 4.13
N ASN A 69 3.50 0.61 3.79
CA ASN A 69 2.75 0.14 2.63
C ASN A 69 1.24 0.28 2.83
N ILE A 70 0.67 1.34 2.25
CA ILE A 70 -0.78 1.61 2.29
C ILE A 70 -1.57 0.48 1.60
N GLY A 71 -0.95 -0.24 0.64
CA GLY A 71 -1.58 -1.33 -0.10
C GLY A 71 -2.05 -2.47 0.82
N ASP A 72 -1.20 -2.91 1.76
CA ASP A 72 -1.53 -3.99 2.69
C ASP A 72 -2.67 -3.60 3.65
N LEU A 73 -2.70 -2.33 4.08
CA LEU A 73 -3.80 -1.83 4.90
C LEU A 73 -5.12 -1.79 4.12
N LEU A 74 -5.10 -1.31 2.89
CA LEU A 74 -6.28 -1.28 2.02
C LEU A 74 -6.77 -2.69 1.70
N ALA A 75 -5.85 -3.66 1.50
CA ALA A 75 -6.18 -5.07 1.34
C ALA A 75 -6.91 -5.61 2.57
N PHE A 76 -6.37 -5.35 3.78
CA PHE A 76 -6.99 -5.75 5.03
C PHE A 76 -8.42 -5.20 5.18
N TYR A 77 -8.62 -3.89 4.98
CA TYR A 77 -9.95 -3.29 5.07
C TYR A 77 -10.90 -3.75 3.97
N SER A 78 -10.39 -4.06 2.78
CA SER A 78 -11.19 -4.64 1.69
C SER A 78 -11.73 -6.01 2.09
N VAL A 79 -10.88 -6.90 2.62
CA VAL A 79 -11.30 -8.23 3.11
C VAL A 79 -12.26 -8.09 4.30
N PHE A 80 -11.96 -7.20 5.25
CA PHE A 80 -12.81 -6.97 6.41
C PHE A 80 -14.22 -6.47 6.03
N SER A 81 -14.31 -5.49 5.11
CA SER A 81 -15.59 -4.98 4.61
C SER A 81 -16.37 -6.02 3.80
N LEU A 82 -15.66 -6.90 3.07
CA LEU A 82 -16.26 -8.04 2.38
C LEU A 82 -16.90 -9.03 3.38
N VAL A 83 -16.20 -9.33 4.47
CA VAL A 83 -16.73 -10.21 5.53
C VAL A 83 -18.02 -9.64 6.13
N ILE A 84 -18.04 -8.32 6.43
CA ILE A 84 -19.26 -7.66 6.93
C ILE A 84 -20.40 -7.77 5.92
N LEU A 85 -20.12 -7.57 4.63
CA LEU A 85 -21.11 -7.70 3.56
C LEU A 85 -21.67 -9.13 3.46
N ILE A 86 -20.79 -10.15 3.52
CA ILE A 86 -21.20 -11.57 3.49
C ILE A 86 -22.09 -11.90 4.69
N VAL A 87 -21.72 -11.48 5.89
CA VAL A 87 -22.53 -11.70 7.10
C VAL A 87 -23.89 -10.99 6.99
N ALA A 88 -23.94 -9.78 6.42
CA ALA A 88 -25.19 -9.07 6.18
C ALA A 88 -26.09 -9.80 5.17
N LEU A 89 -25.48 -10.39 4.12
CA LEU A 89 -26.20 -11.20 3.11
C LEU A 89 -26.81 -12.47 3.74
N ILE A 90 -26.03 -13.18 4.56
CA ILE A 90 -26.51 -14.40 5.26
C ILE A 90 -27.70 -14.07 6.16
N ASN A 91 -27.65 -12.93 6.87
CA ASN A 91 -28.70 -12.50 7.78
C ASN A 91 -29.88 -11.77 7.09
N ASN A 92 -29.86 -11.64 5.77
CA ASN A 92 -30.92 -10.99 4.96
C ASN A 92 -31.30 -9.57 5.43
N LYS A 93 -30.34 -8.80 5.97
CA LYS A 93 -30.57 -7.43 6.48
C LYS A 93 -30.35 -6.41 5.35
N THR A 94 -31.41 -6.07 4.62
CA THR A 94 -31.37 -5.24 3.39
C THR A 94 -30.71 -3.88 3.58
N GLU A 95 -30.98 -3.19 4.69
CA GLU A 95 -30.38 -1.88 5.00
C GLU A 95 -28.85 -1.98 5.22
N ILE A 96 -28.41 -3.02 5.95
CA ILE A 96 -27.00 -3.25 6.23
C ILE A 96 -26.28 -3.66 4.93
N ILE A 97 -26.91 -4.49 4.09
CA ILE A 97 -26.37 -4.90 2.80
C ILE A 97 -26.10 -3.68 1.91
N LYS A 98 -27.03 -2.72 1.83
CA LYS A 98 -26.88 -1.53 1.01
C LYS A 98 -25.68 -0.67 1.45
N GLU A 99 -25.52 -0.44 2.75
CA GLU A 99 -24.42 0.36 3.29
C GLU A 99 -23.06 -0.38 3.21
N SER A 100 -23.01 -1.63 3.62
CA SER A 100 -21.77 -2.44 3.61
C SER A 100 -21.27 -2.68 2.18
N ARG A 101 -22.17 -2.82 1.19
CA ARG A 101 -21.80 -2.89 -0.22
C ARG A 101 -21.12 -1.60 -0.68
N GLY A 102 -21.63 -0.45 -0.26
CA GLY A 102 -21.01 0.85 -0.58
C GLY A 102 -19.59 0.95 -0.01
N TRP A 103 -19.40 0.56 1.25
CA TRP A 103 -18.06 0.55 1.86
C TRP A 103 -17.11 -0.40 1.15
N PHE A 104 -17.54 -1.63 0.88
CA PHE A 104 -16.71 -2.61 0.19
C PHE A 104 -16.28 -2.11 -1.20
N ILE A 105 -17.23 -1.63 -2.01
CA ILE A 105 -16.92 -1.18 -3.38
C ILE A 105 -15.91 -0.03 -3.35
N ASN A 106 -16.10 0.97 -2.49
CA ASN A 106 -15.21 2.12 -2.43
C ASN A 106 -13.80 1.73 -1.95
N ILE A 107 -13.70 0.95 -0.88
CA ILE A 107 -12.40 0.51 -0.33
C ILE A 107 -11.69 -0.41 -1.33
N PHE A 108 -12.42 -1.35 -1.93
CA PHE A 108 -11.88 -2.27 -2.92
C PHE A 108 -11.41 -1.55 -4.20
N LEU A 109 -12.16 -0.55 -4.66
CA LEU A 109 -11.78 0.26 -5.83
C LEU A 109 -10.45 0.99 -5.58
N VAL A 110 -10.32 1.66 -4.43
CA VAL A 110 -9.08 2.37 -4.06
C VAL A 110 -7.93 1.38 -3.90
N PHE A 111 -8.17 0.24 -3.23
CA PHE A 111 -7.18 -0.84 -3.11
C PHE A 111 -6.73 -1.35 -4.47
N PHE A 112 -7.68 -1.64 -5.38
CA PHE A 112 -7.38 -2.16 -6.70
C PHE A 112 -6.58 -1.16 -7.54
N LEU A 113 -7.03 0.10 -7.61
CA LEU A 113 -6.34 1.13 -8.38
C LEU A 113 -4.91 1.37 -7.87
N ARG A 114 -4.75 1.54 -6.55
CA ARG A 114 -3.44 1.82 -5.95
C ARG A 114 -2.55 0.58 -5.85
N GLY A 115 -3.12 -0.59 -5.59
CA GLY A 115 -2.38 -1.83 -5.40
C GLY A 115 -1.96 -2.50 -6.70
N TYR A 116 -2.80 -2.39 -7.74
CA TYR A 116 -2.62 -3.18 -8.96
C TYR A 116 -2.46 -2.35 -10.24
N VAL A 117 -2.83 -1.06 -10.25
CA VAL A 117 -2.77 -0.30 -11.51
C VAL A 117 -1.60 0.66 -11.50
N TYR A 118 -1.68 1.71 -10.68
CA TYR A 118 -0.68 2.76 -10.64
C TYR A 118 -0.34 3.21 -9.22
N GLU A 119 0.93 3.48 -8.98
CA GLU A 119 1.42 4.04 -7.75
C GLU A 119 2.13 5.38 -8.01
N PRO A 120 1.66 6.50 -7.41
CA PRO A 120 2.34 7.78 -7.54
C PRO A 120 3.60 7.79 -6.66
N TRP A 121 4.72 8.23 -7.25
CA TRP A 121 5.99 8.45 -6.56
C TRP A 121 6.51 9.85 -6.85
N GLN A 122 7.19 10.44 -5.87
CA GLN A 122 7.91 11.70 -6.05
C GLN A 122 9.40 11.40 -6.19
N ILE A 123 10.05 12.06 -7.16
CA ILE A 123 11.48 11.88 -7.43
C ILE A 123 12.30 12.63 -6.38
N PRO A 124 13.12 11.93 -5.56
CA PRO A 124 13.84 12.55 -4.46
C PRO A 124 15.26 12.99 -4.82
N SER A 125 15.81 12.60 -5.99
CA SER A 125 17.22 12.82 -6.33
C SER A 125 17.44 13.15 -7.81
N GLU A 126 18.58 13.80 -8.10
CA GLU A 126 18.97 14.23 -9.45
C GLU A 126 19.52 13.11 -10.34
N SER A 127 19.65 11.88 -9.83
CA SER A 127 20.34 10.78 -10.53
C SER A 127 19.70 10.34 -11.85
N MET A 128 18.53 10.88 -12.20
CA MET A 128 17.79 10.60 -13.44
C MET A 128 17.69 11.81 -14.37
N ARG A 129 18.43 12.90 -14.08
CA ARG A 129 18.52 14.05 -15.02
C ARG A 129 19.15 13.61 -16.35
N PRO A 130 18.73 14.20 -17.47
CA PRO A 130 17.74 15.28 -17.63
C PRO A 130 16.28 14.80 -17.69
N ASN A 131 16.01 13.49 -17.65
CA ASN A 131 14.68 12.94 -17.92
C ASN A 131 13.69 13.13 -16.76
N LEU A 132 14.18 13.15 -15.52
CA LEU A 132 13.38 13.34 -14.32
C LEU A 132 14.07 14.33 -13.39
N GLU A 133 13.33 15.32 -12.90
CA GLU A 133 13.84 16.32 -11.97
C GLU A 133 13.40 16.05 -10.52
N ILE A 134 14.10 16.64 -9.56
CA ILE A 134 13.70 16.56 -8.15
C ILE A 134 12.33 17.20 -7.97
N GLY A 135 11.42 16.47 -7.31
CA GLY A 135 10.07 16.96 -7.06
C GLY A 135 9.04 16.51 -8.09
N ASP A 136 9.45 15.97 -9.24
CA ASP A 136 8.54 15.42 -10.22
C ASP A 136 7.70 14.28 -9.64
N PHE A 137 6.42 14.23 -10.04
CA PHE A 137 5.53 13.11 -9.74
C PHE A 137 5.46 12.16 -10.92
N VAL A 138 5.77 10.89 -10.68
CA VAL A 138 5.70 9.82 -11.67
C VAL A 138 4.65 8.79 -11.27
N LEU A 139 3.93 8.26 -12.24
CA LEU A 139 3.01 7.14 -12.06
C LEU A 139 3.70 5.85 -12.46
N VAL A 140 3.95 5.00 -11.48
CA VAL A 140 4.59 3.70 -11.68
C VAL A 140 3.53 2.65 -11.99
N ASN A 141 3.66 1.97 -13.11
CA ASN A 141 2.83 0.82 -13.46
C ASN A 141 3.28 -0.40 -12.64
N ARG A 142 2.47 -0.83 -11.69
CA ARG A 142 2.80 -1.97 -10.82
C ARG A 142 2.75 -3.32 -11.53
N ASN A 143 1.98 -3.42 -12.61
CA ASN A 143 1.81 -4.66 -13.38
C ASN A 143 2.84 -4.85 -14.50
N ALA A 144 3.73 -3.89 -14.73
CA ALA A 144 4.71 -3.94 -15.82
C ALA A 144 5.55 -5.23 -15.79
N TYR A 145 5.86 -5.72 -14.59
CA TYR A 145 6.74 -6.89 -14.38
C TYR A 145 6.07 -8.03 -13.60
N GLY A 146 4.75 -8.14 -13.63
CA GLY A 146 3.99 -9.17 -12.95
C GLY A 146 3.05 -8.65 -11.86
N LEU A 147 2.12 -9.51 -11.42
CA LEU A 147 1.14 -9.19 -10.38
C LEU A 147 1.74 -9.36 -9.00
N GLU A 148 1.74 -8.31 -8.20
CA GLU A 148 2.19 -8.36 -6.80
C GLU A 148 1.11 -8.96 -5.91
N ILE A 149 1.48 -9.95 -5.08
CA ILE A 149 0.56 -10.55 -4.12
C ILE A 149 0.62 -9.76 -2.82
N PRO A 150 -0.52 -9.26 -2.29
CA PRO A 150 -0.56 -8.61 -0.98
C PRO A 150 -0.02 -9.54 0.10
N PHE A 151 0.64 -8.97 1.11
CA PHE A 151 1.19 -9.67 2.30
C PHE A 151 2.37 -10.64 2.05
N THR A 152 2.84 -10.83 0.81
CA THR A 152 3.96 -11.74 0.50
C THR A 152 5.32 -11.04 0.40
N GLY A 153 5.41 -9.75 0.75
CA GLY A 153 6.68 -9.02 0.72
C GLY A 153 7.17 -8.68 -0.69
N ARG A 154 6.25 -8.36 -1.60
CA ARG A 154 6.47 -7.97 -3.00
C ARG A 154 6.85 -9.11 -3.95
N GLU A 155 6.49 -10.34 -3.60
CA GLU A 155 6.56 -11.43 -4.56
C GLU A 155 5.59 -11.20 -5.72
N LYS A 156 6.04 -11.48 -6.94
CA LYS A 156 5.24 -11.28 -8.16
C LYS A 156 4.93 -12.62 -8.82
N LEU A 157 3.66 -12.80 -9.16
CA LEU A 157 3.21 -13.87 -10.05
C LEU A 157 3.49 -13.47 -11.51
N PHE A 158 3.90 -14.44 -12.33
CA PHE A 158 4.21 -14.25 -13.75
C PHE A 158 5.29 -13.17 -13.99
N SER A 159 6.34 -13.22 -13.19
CA SER A 159 7.41 -12.22 -13.22
C SER A 159 8.10 -12.18 -14.59
N LYS A 160 8.12 -10.99 -15.22
CA LYS A 160 8.93 -10.68 -16.39
C LYS A 160 10.01 -9.66 -15.98
N GLY A 161 11.25 -9.89 -16.41
CA GLY A 161 12.33 -8.92 -16.16
C GLY A 161 12.16 -7.63 -17.00
N PRO A 162 12.74 -6.50 -16.53
CA PRO A 162 12.75 -5.26 -17.28
C PRO A 162 13.60 -5.36 -18.55
N GLU A 163 13.36 -4.48 -19.51
CA GLU A 163 14.17 -4.37 -20.73
C GLU A 163 15.23 -3.29 -20.60
N VAL A 164 16.34 -3.44 -21.36
CA VAL A 164 17.41 -2.42 -21.41
C VAL A 164 16.83 -1.10 -21.93
N GLY A 165 17.14 0.00 -21.24
CA GLY A 165 16.61 1.33 -21.54
C GLY A 165 15.38 1.72 -20.70
N GLU A 166 14.66 0.78 -20.09
CA GLU A 166 13.50 1.09 -19.26
C GLU A 166 13.89 1.77 -17.95
N ILE A 167 13.06 2.70 -17.50
CA ILE A 167 13.17 3.32 -16.17
C ILE A 167 12.36 2.49 -15.20
N VAL A 168 13.01 1.98 -14.17
CA VAL A 168 12.41 1.08 -13.17
C VAL A 168 12.47 1.68 -11.78
N VAL A 169 11.43 1.38 -10.99
CA VAL A 169 11.43 1.60 -9.55
C VAL A 169 11.66 0.26 -8.87
N PHE A 170 12.69 0.18 -8.04
CA PHE A 170 13.04 -1.05 -7.33
C PHE A 170 13.57 -0.76 -5.92
N PHE A 171 13.60 -1.78 -5.09
CA PHE A 171 14.13 -1.70 -3.74
C PHE A 171 15.47 -2.45 -3.71
N PRO A 172 16.59 -1.74 -3.54
CA PRO A 172 17.90 -2.38 -3.56
C PRO A 172 18.12 -3.27 -2.33
N PRO A 173 18.84 -4.39 -2.43
CA PRO A 173 19.06 -5.33 -1.32
C PRO A 173 19.69 -4.70 -0.08
N HIS A 174 20.57 -3.71 -0.27
CA HIS A 174 21.26 -3.00 0.83
C HIS A 174 20.36 -1.94 1.51
N LYS A 175 19.25 -1.51 0.87
CA LYS A 175 18.27 -0.56 1.43
C LYS A 175 16.84 -0.98 1.05
N PRO A 176 16.31 -2.06 1.61
CA PRO A 176 15.04 -2.64 1.18
C PRO A 176 13.81 -1.78 1.52
N THR A 177 13.98 -0.71 2.29
CA THR A 177 12.90 0.22 2.67
C THR A 177 12.84 1.47 1.82
N VAL A 178 13.88 1.75 1.03
CA VAL A 178 13.98 2.99 0.22
C VAL A 178 13.90 2.63 -1.26
N PRO A 179 12.89 3.12 -1.99
CA PRO A 179 12.79 2.88 -3.43
C PRO A 179 13.82 3.69 -4.22
N PHE A 180 14.41 3.07 -5.21
CA PHE A 180 15.32 3.69 -6.15
C PHE A 180 14.68 3.75 -7.53
N VAL A 181 14.88 4.86 -8.23
CA VAL A 181 14.49 5.03 -9.63
C VAL A 181 15.75 5.07 -10.47
N LYS A 182 15.92 4.11 -11.39
CA LYS A 182 17.10 3.99 -12.23
C LYS A 182 16.74 3.49 -13.63
N ARG A 183 17.63 3.73 -14.60
CA ARG A 183 17.52 3.16 -15.94
C ARG A 183 18.27 1.83 -16.00
N VAL A 184 17.64 0.84 -16.61
CA VAL A 184 18.28 -0.46 -16.88
C VAL A 184 19.26 -0.28 -18.04
N ILE A 185 20.55 -0.51 -17.78
CA ILE A 185 21.63 -0.37 -18.78
C ILE A 185 22.14 -1.72 -19.29
N ALA A 186 21.99 -2.79 -18.48
CA ALA A 186 22.39 -4.13 -18.84
C ALA A 186 21.50 -5.17 -18.13
N LYS A 187 21.43 -6.39 -18.67
CA LYS A 187 20.76 -7.55 -18.10
C LYS A 187 21.75 -8.63 -17.69
N GLY A 188 21.28 -9.64 -16.97
CA GLY A 188 22.10 -10.81 -16.66
C GLY A 188 22.60 -11.50 -17.93
N GLY A 189 23.94 -11.65 -18.04
CA GLY A 189 24.63 -12.17 -19.23
C GLY A 189 25.29 -11.11 -20.11
N ASP A 190 24.95 -9.83 -19.95
CA ASP A 190 25.61 -8.74 -20.69
C ASP A 190 26.97 -8.44 -20.08
N THR A 191 27.91 -8.00 -20.94
CA THR A 191 29.23 -7.54 -20.51
C THR A 191 29.22 -6.02 -20.44
N CYS A 192 29.43 -5.45 -19.26
CA CYS A 192 29.55 -4.01 -19.04
C CYS A 192 31.03 -3.63 -18.87
N LEU A 193 31.53 -2.73 -19.72
CA LEU A 193 32.89 -2.21 -19.62
C LEU A 193 32.85 -0.86 -18.90
N LEU A 194 33.45 -0.81 -17.72
CA LEU A 194 33.66 0.41 -16.95
C LEU A 194 34.99 1.03 -17.38
N TYR A 195 34.92 2.17 -18.05
CA TYR A 195 36.12 2.98 -18.31
C TYR A 195 36.26 4.00 -17.20
N THR A 196 37.35 3.91 -16.44
CA THR A 196 37.80 5.02 -15.60
C THR A 196 38.49 6.00 -16.54
N SER A 197 37.86 7.14 -16.88
CA SER A 197 38.57 8.23 -17.48
C SER A 197 39.46 8.87 -16.41
N ASP A 198 40.72 9.17 -16.71
CA ASP A 198 41.68 9.90 -15.86
C ASP A 198 41.27 11.35 -15.57
N ALA A 199 40.15 11.81 -16.09
CA ALA A 199 39.52 13.05 -15.73
C ALA A 199 38.43 12.79 -14.71
N ALA A 200 38.82 12.88 -13.46
CA ALA A 200 38.00 13.15 -12.26
C ALA A 200 36.47 12.92 -12.41
N ASP A 201 35.96 11.98 -11.61
CA ASP A 201 34.65 12.01 -10.95
C ASP A 201 33.38 11.58 -11.68
N ASP A 202 33.40 10.97 -12.85
CA ASP A 202 32.18 10.42 -13.44
C ASP A 202 32.21 8.89 -13.47
N LEU A 203 31.85 8.28 -12.37
CA LEU A 203 31.38 6.89 -12.31
C LEU A 203 30.02 6.79 -13.03
N LEU A 204 30.05 6.63 -14.35
CA LEU A 204 28.88 6.34 -15.17
C LEU A 204 28.72 4.83 -15.29
N CYS A 205 27.99 4.25 -14.37
CA CYS A 205 27.30 2.97 -14.52
C CYS A 205 26.00 2.95 -13.74
#